data_7b6dccc4b9bd360c7e8a1df3106e441a
#
_entry.id   7b6dccc4b9bd360c7e8a1df3106e441a
#
_cell.length_a   1.000
_cell.length_b   1.000
_cell.length_c   1.000
_cell.angle_alpha   90.00
_cell.angle_beta   90.00
_cell.angle_gamma   90.00
#
_symmetry.space_group_name_H-M   'P 1'
#
loop_
_entity.id
_entity.type
_entity.pdbx_description
1 polymer ?
#
loop_
_entity_poly.entity_id
_entity_poly.type
_entity_poly.pdbx_seq_one_letter_code
_entity_poly.pdbx_strand_id
1 'polypeptide(L)'
;PISVWQFAFEKLNKETRYALLVLGTMGKCVRLEDFEEAYRTFCALIQDETGLKFEEVKWKRSLKVLMNCFVKLSTIKGVKLVSMYNPSIADFVVFYLNENPVTKERLMKGACFIEQLYSMYTDDKEYATKNNLVYVSDGCYPTMEISFRRIWKKAKTCQLKDRYFYDAEKDDFTETRIMHDFKTNFRYFCEKNKGFVEGLYNAEELTWE
;
A
#
# COMPACT_ATOMS: atom_id res chain seq x y z
N PRO A 1 -9.20 1.53 19.29
CA PRO A 1 -9.02 2.96 19.30
C PRO A 1 -7.64 3.35 18.79
N ILE A 2 -7.59 4.39 17.99
CA ILE A 2 -6.39 4.92 17.31
C ILE A 2 -5.23 5.18 18.28
N SER A 3 -5.51 5.70 19.49
CA SER A 3 -4.49 6.03 20.49
C SER A 3 -3.63 4.84 20.95
N VAL A 4 -4.18 3.64 20.99
CA VAL A 4 -3.44 2.42 21.36
C VAL A 4 -2.40 2.09 20.29
N TRP A 5 -2.81 2.17 19.02
CA TRP A 5 -1.92 1.91 17.89
C TRP A 5 -0.88 3.01 17.72
N GLN A 6 -1.24 4.27 17.97
CA GLN A 6 -0.31 5.39 17.96
C GLN A 6 0.83 5.17 18.97
N PHE A 7 0.49 4.85 20.21
CA PHE A 7 1.47 4.58 21.26
C PHE A 7 2.39 3.39 20.90
N ALA A 8 1.83 2.30 20.38
CA ALA A 8 2.62 1.15 19.94
C ALA A 8 3.52 1.51 18.74
N PHE A 9 3.02 2.28 17.78
CA PHE A 9 3.75 2.74 16.61
C PHE A 9 4.92 3.67 16.97
N GLU A 10 4.73 4.58 17.92
CA GLU A 10 5.76 5.50 18.38
C GLU A 10 6.96 4.79 19.02
N LYS A 11 6.77 3.59 19.56
CA LYS A 11 7.84 2.75 20.10
C LYS A 11 8.65 1.99 19.04
N LEU A 12 8.15 1.90 17.82
CA LEU A 12 8.86 1.25 16.73
C LEU A 12 10.04 2.12 16.29
N ASN A 13 11.14 1.48 15.88
CA ASN A 13 12.21 2.18 15.20
C ASN A 13 11.75 2.66 13.80
N LYS A 14 12.53 3.53 13.20
CA LYS A 14 12.20 4.18 11.92
C LYS A 14 11.95 3.17 10.80
N GLU A 15 12.79 2.16 10.67
CA GLU A 15 12.69 1.11 9.66
C GLU A 15 11.37 0.36 9.78
N THR A 16 11.01 -0.04 10.99
CA THR A 16 9.79 -0.79 11.27
C THR A 16 8.53 0.05 11.07
N ARG A 17 8.57 1.35 11.44
CA ARG A 17 7.46 2.29 11.16
C ARG A 17 7.18 2.37 9.66
N TYR A 18 8.21 2.62 8.86
CA TYR A 18 8.03 2.71 7.41
C TYR A 18 7.63 1.38 6.77
N ALA A 19 8.12 0.25 7.28
CA ALA A 19 7.66 -1.05 6.81
C ALA A 19 6.15 -1.23 7.05
N LEU A 20 5.63 -0.89 8.23
CA LEU A 20 4.19 -0.93 8.51
C LEU A 20 3.39 0.00 7.57
N LEU A 21 3.87 1.23 7.36
CA LEU A 21 3.21 2.20 6.50
C LEU A 21 3.19 1.75 5.03
N VAL A 22 4.30 1.19 4.53
CA VAL A 22 4.36 0.60 3.18
C VAL A 22 3.34 -0.53 3.05
N LEU A 23 3.28 -1.45 4.02
CA LEU A 23 2.27 -2.52 4.02
C LEU A 23 0.85 -1.94 3.95
N GLY A 24 0.58 -0.89 4.72
CA GLY A 24 -0.72 -0.22 4.73
C GLY A 24 -1.17 0.25 3.36
N THR A 25 -0.24 0.75 2.54
CA THR A 25 -0.56 1.21 1.17
C THR A 25 -0.84 0.08 0.19
N MET A 26 -0.43 -1.16 0.48
CA MET A 26 -0.55 -2.28 -0.44
C MET A 26 -1.92 -2.97 -0.42
N GLY A 27 -2.73 -2.73 0.62
CA GLY A 27 -4.05 -3.33 0.80
C GLY A 27 -4.13 -4.30 1.97
N LYS A 28 -5.19 -5.13 1.99
CA LYS A 28 -5.54 -5.92 3.19
C LYS A 28 -4.68 -7.16 3.42
N CYS A 29 -4.23 -7.80 2.34
CA CYS A 29 -3.45 -9.03 2.38
C CYS A 29 -2.56 -9.11 1.14
N VAL A 30 -1.27 -9.33 1.33
CA VAL A 30 -0.27 -9.36 0.26
C VAL A 30 0.69 -10.53 0.45
N ARG A 31 1.36 -10.95 -0.62
CA ARG A 31 2.45 -11.92 -0.49
C ARG A 31 3.63 -11.28 0.22
N LEU A 32 4.30 -12.06 1.06
CA LEU A 32 5.47 -11.58 1.80
C LEU A 32 6.58 -11.08 0.85
N GLU A 33 6.77 -11.73 -0.28
CA GLU A 33 7.74 -11.33 -1.30
C GLU A 33 7.40 -9.97 -1.95
N ASP A 34 6.11 -9.69 -2.23
CA ASP A 34 5.67 -8.40 -2.75
C ASP A 34 5.86 -7.30 -1.70
N PHE A 35 5.60 -7.59 -0.43
CA PHE A 35 5.83 -6.66 0.66
C PHE A 35 7.32 -6.34 0.82
N GLU A 36 8.19 -7.35 0.77
CA GLU A 36 9.63 -7.12 0.82
C GLU A 36 10.09 -6.26 -0.37
N GLU A 37 9.61 -6.54 -1.57
CA GLU A 37 9.93 -5.77 -2.76
C GLU A 37 9.45 -4.32 -2.64
N ALA A 38 8.23 -4.09 -2.16
CA ALA A 38 7.70 -2.75 -1.95
C ALA A 38 8.56 -1.97 -0.95
N TYR A 39 8.93 -2.58 0.17
CA TYR A 39 9.76 -1.94 1.18
C TYR A 39 11.19 -1.68 0.67
N ARG A 40 11.78 -2.63 -0.06
CA ARG A 40 13.10 -2.48 -0.70
C ARG A 40 13.11 -1.31 -1.69
N THR A 41 12.09 -1.24 -2.54
CA THR A 41 11.93 -0.17 -3.53
C THR A 41 11.71 1.18 -2.84
N PHE A 42 10.86 1.21 -1.84
CA PHE A 42 10.63 2.40 -1.01
C PHE A 42 11.95 2.92 -0.43
N CYS A 43 12.74 2.07 0.23
CA CYS A 43 14.03 2.47 0.79
C CYS A 43 14.96 3.05 -0.28
N ALA A 44 15.04 2.43 -1.46
CA ALA A 44 15.90 2.90 -2.54
C ALA A 44 15.49 4.28 -3.09
N LEU A 45 14.17 4.53 -3.22
CA LEU A 45 13.64 5.77 -3.78
C LEU A 45 13.61 6.95 -2.79
N ILE A 46 13.59 6.66 -1.48
CA ILE A 46 13.45 7.67 -0.42
C ILE A 46 14.72 7.79 0.44
N GLN A 47 15.79 7.09 0.05
CA GLN A 47 17.03 7.06 0.83
C GLN A 47 17.57 8.46 1.14
N ASP A 48 17.62 9.34 0.14
CA ASP A 48 18.19 10.69 0.28
C ASP A 48 17.36 11.56 1.24
N GLU A 49 16.04 11.33 1.31
CA GLU A 49 15.16 12.09 2.19
C GLU A 49 15.09 11.52 3.61
N THR A 50 15.28 10.22 3.75
CA THR A 50 15.04 9.53 5.02
C THR A 50 16.29 8.93 5.65
N GLY A 51 17.34 8.73 4.88
CA GLY A 51 18.53 7.96 5.30
C GLY A 51 18.27 6.46 5.44
N LEU A 52 17.07 5.98 5.06
CA LEU A 52 16.73 4.56 5.13
C LEU A 52 17.46 3.80 4.03
N LYS A 53 18.11 2.70 4.43
CA LYS A 53 18.69 1.73 3.50
C LYS A 53 18.11 0.36 3.76
N PHE A 54 17.79 -0.35 2.68
CA PHE A 54 17.38 -1.74 2.82
C PHE A 54 18.58 -2.61 3.21
N GLU A 55 18.47 -3.26 4.34
CA GLU A 55 19.40 -4.26 4.83
C GLU A 55 18.61 -5.50 5.26
N GLU A 56 18.97 -6.65 4.73
CA GLU A 56 18.29 -7.93 4.97
C GLU A 56 18.08 -8.23 6.47
N VAL A 57 19.11 -7.98 7.28
CA VAL A 57 19.06 -8.22 8.73
C VAL A 57 18.08 -7.27 9.41
N LYS A 58 18.07 -6.00 9.02
CA LYS A 58 17.12 -5.01 9.56
C LYS A 58 15.70 -5.32 9.12
N TRP A 59 15.51 -5.73 7.87
CA TRP A 59 14.22 -6.15 7.34
C TRP A 59 13.63 -7.31 8.15
N LYS A 60 14.40 -8.40 8.32
CA LYS A 60 13.96 -9.56 9.12
C LYS A 60 13.63 -9.20 10.57
N ARG A 61 14.41 -8.29 11.16
CA ARG A 61 14.14 -7.78 12.52
C ARG A 61 12.83 -6.97 12.55
N SER A 62 12.64 -6.05 11.60
CA SER A 62 11.42 -5.25 11.49
C SER A 62 10.19 -6.14 11.29
N LEU A 63 10.26 -7.12 10.39
CA LEU A 63 9.18 -8.08 10.18
C LEU A 63 8.83 -8.83 11.46
N LYS A 64 9.83 -9.32 12.20
CA LYS A 64 9.63 -10.01 13.48
C LYS A 64 8.95 -9.10 14.51
N VAL A 65 9.32 -7.83 14.58
CA VAL A 65 8.68 -6.84 15.49
C VAL A 65 7.23 -6.61 15.07
N LEU A 66 6.97 -6.43 13.79
CA LEU A 66 5.60 -6.24 13.28
C LEU A 66 4.70 -7.45 13.57
N MET A 67 5.22 -8.67 13.46
CA MET A 67 4.47 -9.90 13.75
C MET A 67 4.01 -10.01 15.21
N ASN A 68 4.65 -9.31 16.13
CA ASN A 68 4.27 -9.38 17.54
C ASN A 68 2.97 -8.62 17.87
N CYS A 69 2.60 -7.58 17.09
CA CYS A 69 1.43 -6.76 17.41
C CYS A 69 0.68 -6.16 16.21
N PHE A 70 1.29 -6.03 15.03
CA PHE A 70 0.67 -5.30 13.92
C PHE A 70 0.25 -6.18 12.76
N VAL A 71 0.98 -7.26 12.48
CA VAL A 71 0.75 -8.09 11.31
C VAL A 71 0.63 -9.57 11.64
N LYS A 72 -0.13 -10.27 10.83
CA LYS A 72 -0.27 -11.71 10.84
C LYS A 72 0.40 -12.29 9.61
N LEU A 73 1.22 -13.32 9.80
CA LEU A 73 1.71 -14.19 8.73
C LEU A 73 0.85 -15.43 8.65
N SER A 74 0.47 -15.81 7.45
CA SER A 74 -0.20 -17.08 7.15
C SER A 74 0.48 -17.74 5.96
N THR A 75 0.37 -19.07 5.88
CA THR A 75 0.86 -19.81 4.71
C THR A 75 -0.32 -20.56 4.12
N ILE A 76 -0.64 -20.27 2.87
CA ILE A 76 -1.73 -20.90 2.14
C ILE A 76 -1.15 -21.51 0.88
N LYS A 77 -1.30 -22.83 0.71
CA LYS A 77 -0.73 -23.59 -0.44
C LYS A 77 0.75 -23.26 -0.72
N GLY A 78 1.56 -23.11 0.34
CA GLY A 78 2.99 -22.79 0.23
C GLY A 78 3.31 -21.31 0.01
N VAL A 79 2.33 -20.46 -0.21
CA VAL A 79 2.51 -19.00 -0.36
C VAL A 79 2.42 -18.32 1.00
N LYS A 80 3.45 -17.56 1.36
CA LYS A 80 3.45 -16.76 2.58
C LYS A 80 2.71 -15.44 2.35
N LEU A 81 1.69 -15.20 3.16
CA LEU A 81 0.84 -14.01 3.11
C LEU A 81 1.03 -13.18 4.36
N VAL A 82 0.98 -11.86 4.18
CA VAL A 82 1.02 -10.86 5.25
C VAL A 82 -0.26 -10.06 5.23
N SER A 83 -0.88 -9.91 6.37
CA SER A 83 -2.04 -9.04 6.56
C SER A 83 -1.93 -8.28 7.88
N MET A 84 -2.66 -7.19 8.02
CA MET A 84 -2.78 -6.53 9.33
C MET A 84 -3.54 -7.44 10.27
N TYR A 85 -3.07 -7.53 11.52
CA TYR A 85 -3.67 -8.37 12.55
C TYR A 85 -5.11 -7.95 12.88
N ASN A 86 -5.37 -6.64 12.87
CA ASN A 86 -6.66 -6.06 13.18
C ASN A 86 -6.99 -4.94 12.19
N PRO A 87 -8.23 -4.85 11.67
CA PRO A 87 -8.65 -3.76 10.78
C PRO A 87 -8.39 -2.36 11.34
N SER A 88 -8.49 -2.16 12.65
CA SER A 88 -8.23 -0.87 13.29
C SER A 88 -6.78 -0.38 13.16
N ILE A 89 -5.84 -1.26 12.79
CA ILE A 89 -4.46 -0.86 12.44
C ILE A 89 -4.46 -0.12 11.10
N ALA A 90 -5.26 -0.58 10.13
CA ALA A 90 -5.43 0.13 8.87
C ALA A 90 -6.07 1.51 9.11
N ASP A 91 -7.08 1.59 9.97
CA ASP A 91 -7.70 2.87 10.36
C ASP A 91 -6.69 3.83 11.01
N PHE A 92 -5.80 3.30 11.86
CA PHE A 92 -4.70 4.08 12.42
C PHE A 92 -3.74 4.58 11.34
N VAL A 93 -3.36 3.73 10.37
CA VAL A 93 -2.47 4.15 9.28
C VAL A 93 -3.12 5.25 8.44
N VAL A 94 -4.40 5.15 8.13
CA VAL A 94 -5.15 6.22 7.43
C VAL A 94 -5.12 7.52 8.22
N PHE A 95 -5.46 7.46 9.50
CA PHE A 95 -5.41 8.61 10.39
C PHE A 95 -4.01 9.24 10.41
N TYR A 96 -2.97 8.42 10.62
CA TYR A 96 -1.59 8.88 10.68
C TYR A 96 -1.16 9.58 9.38
N LEU A 97 -1.52 9.05 8.21
CA LEU A 97 -1.14 9.63 6.92
C LEU A 97 -1.90 10.92 6.60
N ASN A 98 -3.14 11.07 7.06
CA ASN A 98 -3.86 12.33 6.93
C ASN A 98 -3.24 13.44 7.79
N GLU A 99 -2.69 13.10 8.96
CA GLU A 99 -2.00 14.05 9.84
C GLU A 99 -0.53 14.29 9.45
N ASN A 100 0.04 13.46 8.57
CA ASN A 100 1.46 13.53 8.21
C ASN A 100 1.68 13.62 6.70
N PRO A 101 1.43 14.78 6.08
CA PRO A 101 1.49 14.96 4.62
C PRO A 101 2.85 14.61 4.02
N VAL A 102 3.95 14.94 4.68
CA VAL A 102 5.31 14.59 4.22
C VAL A 102 5.51 13.09 4.14
N THR A 103 5.03 12.34 5.13
CA THR A 103 5.11 10.87 5.11
C THR A 103 4.20 10.28 4.03
N LYS A 104 3.01 10.85 3.86
CA LYS A 104 2.07 10.49 2.79
C LYS A 104 2.74 10.61 1.41
N GLU A 105 3.34 11.75 1.11
CA GLU A 105 4.03 11.98 -0.16
C GLU A 105 5.22 11.04 -0.37
N ARG A 106 6.00 10.77 0.67
CA ARG A 106 7.11 9.79 0.62
C ARG A 106 6.62 8.40 0.25
N LEU A 107 5.50 7.96 0.81
CA LEU A 107 4.91 6.66 0.48
C LEU A 107 4.42 6.61 -0.96
N MET A 108 3.79 7.68 -1.46
CA MET A 108 3.44 7.78 -2.88
C MET A 108 4.67 7.72 -3.77
N LYS A 109 5.70 8.53 -3.47
CA LYS A 109 6.96 8.57 -4.21
C LYS A 109 7.66 7.21 -4.23
N GLY A 110 7.62 6.49 -3.12
CA GLY A 110 8.22 5.17 -2.96
C GLY A 110 7.40 4.00 -3.51
N ALA A 111 6.18 4.21 -4.00
CA ALA A 111 5.30 3.17 -4.52
C ALA A 111 5.90 2.46 -5.74
N CYS A 112 5.77 1.14 -5.83
CA CYS A 112 6.20 0.34 -6.97
C CYS A 112 5.12 -0.54 -7.57
N PHE A 113 3.98 -0.65 -6.89
CA PHE A 113 2.79 -1.36 -7.36
C PHE A 113 1.63 -0.38 -7.49
N ILE A 114 0.76 -0.58 -8.49
CA ILE A 114 -0.37 0.33 -8.71
C ILE A 114 -1.34 0.35 -7.53
N GLU A 115 -1.49 -0.77 -6.83
CA GLU A 115 -2.32 -0.89 -5.64
C GLU A 115 -1.93 0.10 -4.54
N GLN A 116 -0.64 0.43 -4.44
CA GLN A 116 -0.14 1.41 -3.47
C GLN A 116 -0.62 2.84 -3.74
N LEU A 117 -1.14 3.11 -4.94
CA LEU A 117 -1.66 4.43 -5.32
C LEU A 117 -3.20 4.53 -5.20
N TYR A 118 -3.91 3.41 -4.96
CA TYR A 118 -5.38 3.47 -4.84
C TYR A 118 -5.97 2.67 -3.66
N SER A 119 -5.25 1.68 -3.11
CA SER A 119 -5.84 0.84 -2.04
C SER A 119 -6.25 1.66 -0.82
N MET A 120 -5.47 2.67 -0.49
CA MET A 120 -5.67 3.54 0.66
C MET A 120 -5.94 5.01 0.28
N TYR A 121 -5.71 5.38 -0.98
CA TYR A 121 -5.76 6.78 -1.46
C TYR A 121 -6.96 7.04 -2.36
N THR A 122 -7.46 8.27 -2.31
CA THR A 122 -8.45 8.82 -3.24
C THR A 122 -8.34 10.34 -3.30
N ASP A 123 -8.61 10.94 -4.44
CA ASP A 123 -8.70 12.39 -4.62
C ASP A 123 -10.12 12.95 -4.43
N ASP A 124 -11.08 12.07 -4.15
CA ASP A 124 -12.43 12.46 -3.74
C ASP A 124 -12.49 12.60 -2.21
N LYS A 125 -12.61 13.83 -1.74
CA LYS A 125 -12.61 14.14 -0.31
C LYS A 125 -13.82 13.57 0.44
N GLU A 126 -15.00 13.59 -0.19
CA GLU A 126 -16.22 13.05 0.41
C GLU A 126 -16.13 11.52 0.49
N TYR A 127 -15.68 10.89 -0.58
CA TYR A 127 -15.44 9.45 -0.63
C TYR A 127 -14.36 9.01 0.39
N ALA A 128 -13.28 9.80 0.55
CA ALA A 128 -12.24 9.56 1.54
C ALA A 128 -12.81 9.52 2.96
N THR A 129 -13.61 10.52 3.32
CA THR A 129 -14.23 10.63 4.64
C THR A 129 -15.19 9.47 4.89
N LYS A 130 -16.06 9.15 3.93
CA LYS A 130 -17.07 8.09 4.05
C LYS A 130 -16.46 6.69 4.17
N ASN A 131 -15.34 6.44 3.50
CA ASN A 131 -14.72 5.12 3.41
C ASN A 131 -13.45 4.98 4.23
N ASN A 132 -13.13 5.97 5.07
CA ASN A 132 -11.91 6.01 5.88
C ASN A 132 -10.66 5.77 5.01
N LEU A 133 -10.43 6.67 4.05
CA LEU A 133 -9.28 6.65 3.15
C LEU A 133 -8.42 7.92 3.33
N VAL A 134 -7.22 7.86 2.80
CA VAL A 134 -6.30 9.00 2.78
C VAL A 134 -6.67 9.91 1.61
N TYR A 135 -7.02 11.14 1.92
CA TYR A 135 -7.30 12.14 0.91
C TYR A 135 -6.01 12.63 0.23
N VAL A 136 -6.05 12.71 -1.09
CA VAL A 136 -4.98 13.21 -1.95
C VAL A 136 -5.45 14.53 -2.57
N SER A 137 -4.85 15.64 -2.17
CA SER A 137 -5.10 16.94 -2.77
C SER A 137 -4.28 17.15 -4.04
N ASP A 138 -4.66 18.11 -4.85
CA ASP A 138 -3.98 18.47 -6.10
C ASP A 138 -2.47 18.73 -5.91
N GLY A 139 -2.07 19.26 -4.74
CA GLY A 139 -0.66 19.45 -4.40
C GLY A 139 0.17 18.15 -4.38
N CYS A 140 -0.48 16.98 -4.23
CA CYS A 140 0.18 15.69 -4.27
C CYS A 140 0.26 15.09 -5.70
N TYR A 141 -0.45 15.67 -6.68
CA TYR A 141 -0.52 15.13 -8.04
C TYR A 141 0.85 14.98 -8.72
N PRO A 142 1.79 15.94 -8.62
CA PRO A 142 3.12 15.76 -9.23
C PRO A 142 3.85 14.53 -8.68
N THR A 143 3.75 14.26 -7.38
CA THR A 143 4.36 13.08 -6.75
C THR A 143 3.67 11.80 -7.19
N MET A 144 2.34 11.80 -7.27
CA MET A 144 1.56 10.66 -7.75
C MET A 144 1.88 10.35 -9.21
N GLU A 145 2.01 11.36 -10.07
CA GLU A 145 2.34 11.23 -11.47
C GLU A 145 3.71 10.57 -11.69
N ILE A 146 4.75 11.03 -11.01
CA ILE A 146 6.08 10.44 -11.10
C ILE A 146 6.03 8.94 -10.79
N SER A 147 5.30 8.57 -9.75
CA SER A 147 5.17 7.18 -9.33
C SER A 147 4.30 6.37 -10.30
N PHE A 148 3.18 6.95 -10.73
CA PHE A 148 2.30 6.34 -11.71
C PHE A 148 3.03 6.04 -13.02
N ARG A 149 3.75 7.00 -13.60
CA ARG A 149 4.53 6.80 -14.84
C ARG A 149 5.59 5.71 -14.70
N ARG A 150 6.26 5.63 -13.54
CA ARG A 150 7.24 4.57 -13.25
C ARG A 150 6.60 3.19 -13.17
N ILE A 151 5.45 3.09 -12.52
CA ILE A 151 4.69 1.84 -12.36
C ILE A 151 4.10 1.42 -13.70
N TRP A 152 3.54 2.37 -14.45
CA TRP A 152 2.96 2.15 -15.77
C TRP A 152 3.93 1.47 -16.74
N LYS A 153 5.14 2.00 -16.86
CA LYS A 153 6.19 1.43 -17.71
C LYS A 153 6.51 -0.04 -17.43
N LYS A 154 6.28 -0.48 -16.21
CA LYS A 154 6.54 -1.86 -15.74
C LYS A 154 5.29 -2.71 -15.69
N ALA A 155 4.10 -2.11 -15.87
CA ALA A 155 2.79 -2.73 -15.68
C ALA A 155 2.71 -3.55 -14.36
N LYS A 156 3.29 -3.01 -13.27
CA LYS A 156 3.55 -3.77 -12.05
C LYS A 156 2.37 -3.71 -11.10
N THR A 157 1.91 -4.87 -10.69
CA THR A 157 0.82 -5.06 -9.73
C THR A 157 1.26 -6.05 -8.65
N CYS A 158 0.82 -5.84 -7.40
CA CYS A 158 0.92 -6.87 -6.38
C CYS A 158 0.07 -8.03 -6.83
N GLN A 159 0.66 -9.21 -6.93
CA GLN A 159 -0.10 -10.39 -7.33
C GLN A 159 -0.99 -10.86 -6.17
N LEU A 160 -2.02 -10.07 -5.85
CA LEU A 160 -3.13 -10.50 -5.00
C LEU A 160 -4.11 -11.39 -5.80
N LYS A 161 -3.56 -12.24 -6.68
CA LYS A 161 -4.34 -13.05 -7.62
C LYS A 161 -5.25 -14.04 -6.92
N ASP A 162 -4.96 -14.37 -5.67
CA ASP A 162 -5.64 -15.42 -4.95
C ASP A 162 -6.34 -14.81 -3.73
N ARG A 163 -7.61 -14.46 -3.88
CA ARG A 163 -8.47 -14.28 -2.71
C ARG A 163 -8.82 -15.65 -2.18
N TYR A 164 -8.23 -16.00 -1.06
CA TYR A 164 -8.63 -17.18 -0.32
C TYR A 164 -9.84 -16.81 0.55
N PHE A 165 -11.00 -17.34 0.22
CA PHE A 165 -12.17 -17.30 1.07
C PHE A 165 -12.25 -18.57 1.88
N TYR A 166 -12.46 -18.44 3.17
CA TYR A 166 -12.82 -19.57 4.00
C TYR A 166 -14.21 -20.07 3.61
N ASP A 167 -14.29 -21.29 3.15
CA ASP A 167 -15.54 -21.99 2.88
C ASP A 167 -15.91 -22.79 4.11
N ALA A 168 -16.87 -22.29 4.88
CA ALA A 168 -17.31 -22.92 6.13
C ALA A 168 -17.99 -24.30 5.93
N GLU A 169 -18.49 -24.58 4.70
CA GLU A 169 -19.09 -25.89 4.39
C GLU A 169 -18.02 -26.96 4.14
N LYS A 170 -16.86 -26.54 3.65
CA LYS A 170 -15.74 -27.44 3.34
C LYS A 170 -14.64 -27.43 4.39
N ASP A 171 -14.75 -26.54 5.39
CA ASP A 171 -13.69 -26.27 6.39
C ASP A 171 -12.31 -26.05 5.73
N ASP A 172 -12.31 -25.40 4.55
CA ASP A 172 -11.13 -25.15 3.74
C ASP A 172 -11.20 -23.76 3.08
N PHE A 173 -10.05 -23.28 2.63
CA PHE A 173 -9.96 -22.04 1.85
C PHE A 173 -10.17 -22.36 0.37
N THR A 174 -11.25 -21.85 -0.20
CA THR A 174 -11.44 -21.89 -1.66
C THR A 174 -10.67 -20.75 -2.30
N GLU A 175 -9.84 -21.12 -3.27
CA GLU A 175 -9.13 -20.19 -4.13
C GLU A 175 -10.11 -19.62 -5.18
N THR A 176 -10.51 -18.37 -4.99
CA THR A 176 -11.19 -17.64 -6.07
C THR A 176 -10.12 -16.84 -6.80
N ARG A 177 -9.70 -17.31 -7.97
CA ARG A 177 -8.82 -16.59 -8.88
C ARG A 177 -9.54 -15.37 -9.43
N ILE A 178 -9.53 -14.28 -8.68
CA ILE A 178 -9.80 -12.97 -9.25
C ILE A 178 -8.46 -12.50 -9.81
N MET A 179 -8.24 -12.78 -11.08
CA MET A 179 -7.10 -12.24 -11.82
C MET A 179 -7.29 -10.72 -11.93
N HIS A 180 -6.83 -9.98 -10.94
CA HIS A 180 -6.63 -8.55 -11.10
C HIS A 180 -5.35 -8.37 -11.91
N ASP A 181 -5.50 -8.38 -13.24
CA ASP A 181 -4.45 -7.95 -14.13
C ASP A 181 -4.19 -6.43 -13.93
N PHE A 182 -3.11 -5.93 -14.50
CA PHE A 182 -2.77 -4.51 -14.39
C PHE A 182 -3.91 -3.61 -14.90
N LYS A 183 -4.62 -4.02 -15.95
CA LYS A 183 -5.75 -3.30 -16.53
C LYS A 183 -6.91 -3.13 -15.55
N THR A 184 -7.26 -4.18 -14.82
CA THR A 184 -8.31 -4.13 -13.79
C THR A 184 -7.88 -3.23 -12.63
N ASN A 185 -6.64 -3.33 -12.17
CA ASN A 185 -6.13 -2.47 -11.10
C ASN A 185 -6.03 -1.01 -11.55
N PHE A 186 -5.66 -0.77 -12.80
CA PHE A 186 -5.67 0.57 -13.37
C PHE A 186 -7.08 1.17 -13.42
N ARG A 187 -8.08 0.38 -13.76
CA ARG A 187 -9.48 0.83 -13.69
C ARG A 187 -9.86 1.28 -12.27
N TYR A 188 -9.54 0.49 -11.25
CA TYR A 188 -9.78 0.89 -9.85
C TYR A 188 -9.02 2.15 -9.45
N PHE A 189 -7.79 2.30 -9.93
CA PHE A 189 -7.02 3.52 -9.73
C PHE A 189 -7.74 4.74 -10.34
N CYS A 190 -8.21 4.65 -11.58
CA CYS A 190 -8.96 5.72 -12.25
C CYS A 190 -10.28 6.05 -11.54
N GLU A 191 -11.00 5.04 -11.06
CA GLU A 191 -12.26 5.23 -10.33
C GLU A 191 -12.06 6.00 -9.01
N LYS A 192 -10.93 5.81 -8.35
CA LYS A 192 -10.62 6.44 -7.07
C LYS A 192 -9.88 7.77 -7.16
N ASN A 193 -9.27 8.08 -8.29
CA ASN A 193 -8.44 9.26 -8.51
C ASN A 193 -8.86 9.99 -9.80
N LYS A 194 -10.15 10.29 -9.91
CA LYS A 194 -10.75 10.86 -11.13
C LYS A 194 -10.15 12.21 -11.50
N GLY A 195 -10.02 13.13 -10.53
CA GLY A 195 -9.46 14.46 -10.76
C GLY A 195 -8.00 14.40 -11.22
N PHE A 196 -7.20 13.52 -10.62
CA PHE A 196 -5.83 13.27 -11.08
C PHE A 196 -5.79 12.76 -12.53
N VAL A 197 -6.63 11.77 -12.86
CA VAL A 197 -6.67 11.18 -14.21
C VAL A 197 -7.16 12.18 -15.25
N GLU A 198 -8.18 12.98 -14.94
CA GLU A 198 -8.67 14.07 -15.79
C GLU A 198 -7.59 15.12 -16.04
N GLY A 199 -6.80 15.45 -15.03
CA GLY A 199 -5.65 16.35 -15.16
C GLY A 199 -4.59 15.80 -16.14
N LEU A 200 -4.25 14.52 -16.04
CA LEU A 200 -3.32 13.87 -16.97
C LEU A 200 -3.84 13.81 -18.41
N TYR A 201 -5.14 13.55 -18.58
CA TYR A 201 -5.78 13.48 -19.90
C TYR A 201 -5.81 14.85 -20.60
N ASN A 202 -6.14 15.90 -19.86
CA ASN A 202 -6.20 17.27 -20.38
C ASN A 202 -4.82 17.85 -20.73
N ALA A 203 -3.75 17.29 -20.16
CA ALA A 203 -2.37 17.67 -20.48
C ALA A 203 -1.83 17.05 -21.78
N GLU A 204 -2.67 16.34 -22.58
CA GLU A 204 -2.31 15.63 -23.83
C GLU A 204 -1.15 14.63 -23.66
N GLU A 205 -0.82 14.26 -22.43
CA GLU A 205 0.38 13.46 -22.13
C GLU A 205 0.15 11.95 -22.13
N LEU A 206 -1.10 11.49 -22.24
CA LEU A 206 -1.45 10.08 -22.37
C LEU A 206 -2.00 9.80 -23.77
N THR A 207 -1.13 9.69 -24.76
CA THR A 207 -1.47 9.01 -26.01
C THR A 207 -1.45 7.51 -25.74
N TRP A 208 -2.60 6.90 -25.87
CA TRP A 208 -2.78 5.44 -25.77
C TRP A 208 -2.39 4.83 -27.13
N GLU A 209 -1.13 4.50 -27.33
CA GLU A 209 -0.71 3.58 -28.38
C GLU A 209 -0.62 2.14 -27.87
#